data_f72798721e9f518b402e0aa4dec8521a
#
_entry.id   f72798721e9f518b402e0aa4dec8521a
#
_cell.length_a   1.000
_cell.length_b   1.000
_cell.length_c   1.000
_cell.angle_alpha   90.00
_cell.angle_beta   90.00
_cell.angle_gamma   90.00
#
_symmetry.space_group_name_H-M   'P 1'
#
loop_
_entity.id
_entity.type
_entity.pdbx_description
1 polymer ?
#
loop_
_entity_poly.entity_id
_entity_poly.type
_entity_poly.pdbx_seq_one_letter_code
_entity_poly.pdbx_strand_id
1 'polypeptide(L)'
;MNIIGIRSSPTKIFFSIVTIEEESFSFINQELLIPVSFDTPQKLKYVRKTMLDIFNEYNIIKAGIRVTEPSADANDFRIMLEGIIQELIASSKAEIYFTGVKASIGSKLGIPNDGTISEVMDGNQPFNEIPDWKELSKEYRECLMVAFAALNLN
;
A
#
# COMPACT_ATOMS: atom_id res chain seq x y z
N MET A 1 -3.85 12.34 -11.76
CA MET A 1 -4.10 12.14 -10.31
C MET A 1 -3.23 11.01 -9.80
N ASN A 2 -2.45 11.23 -8.73
CA ASN A 2 -1.56 10.20 -8.19
C ASN A 2 -2.09 9.64 -6.87
N ILE A 3 -2.10 8.32 -6.80
CA ILE A 3 -2.56 7.53 -5.65
C ILE A 3 -1.42 6.61 -5.24
N ILE A 4 -1.18 6.47 -3.94
CA ILE A 4 -0.17 5.53 -3.44
C ILE A 4 -0.84 4.34 -2.72
N GLY A 5 -0.35 3.16 -2.99
CA GLY A 5 -0.65 1.96 -2.19
C GLY A 5 0.59 1.50 -1.45
N ILE A 6 0.45 1.20 -0.18
CA ILE A 6 1.59 0.90 0.71
C ILE A 6 1.37 -0.42 1.43
N ARG A 7 2.43 -1.19 1.52
CA ARG A 7 2.50 -2.40 2.33
C ARG A 7 3.84 -2.47 3.05
N SER A 8 3.80 -2.40 4.39
CA SER A 8 4.98 -2.48 5.22
C SER A 8 5.43 -3.92 5.44
N SER A 9 6.74 -4.11 5.56
CA SER A 9 7.36 -5.30 6.11
C SER A 9 8.36 -4.89 7.21
N PRO A 10 8.86 -5.82 8.03
CA PRO A 10 9.81 -5.45 9.08
C PRO A 10 11.13 -4.85 8.58
N THR A 11 11.48 -5.04 7.31
CA THR A 11 12.77 -4.64 6.73
C THR A 11 12.64 -3.60 5.63
N LYS A 12 11.46 -3.39 5.06
CA LYS A 12 11.24 -2.45 3.97
C LYS A 12 9.78 -2.04 3.83
N ILE A 13 9.57 -0.89 3.19
CA ILE A 13 8.25 -0.43 2.79
C ILE A 13 8.10 -0.64 1.29
N PHE A 14 7.14 -1.47 0.89
CA PHE A 14 6.72 -1.58 -0.50
C PHE A 14 5.66 -0.54 -0.81
N PHE A 15 5.76 0.09 -1.96
CA PHE A 15 4.72 1.02 -2.40
C PHE A 15 4.59 1.03 -3.92
N SER A 16 3.38 1.31 -4.36
CA SER A 16 3.06 1.51 -5.76
C SER A 16 2.40 2.87 -5.92
N ILE A 17 2.86 3.64 -6.89
CA ILE A 17 2.22 4.91 -7.25
C ILE A 17 1.44 4.67 -8.54
N VAL A 18 0.14 4.87 -8.47
CA VAL A 18 -0.78 4.73 -9.60
C VAL A 18 -1.15 6.13 -10.08
N THR A 19 -0.85 6.42 -11.33
CA THR A 19 -1.22 7.66 -11.99
C THR A 19 -2.46 7.42 -12.84
N ILE A 20 -3.53 8.12 -12.54
CA ILE A 20 -4.80 8.07 -13.28
C ILE A 20 -4.86 9.25 -14.25
N GLU A 21 -5.06 8.92 -15.53
CA GLU A 21 -5.22 9.86 -16.64
C GLU A 21 -6.50 9.52 -17.41
N GLU A 22 -7.44 10.44 -17.49
CA GLU A 22 -8.73 10.28 -18.21
C GLU A 22 -9.30 8.84 -18.18
N GLU A 23 -9.00 8.03 -19.20
CA GLU A 23 -9.50 6.65 -19.35
C GLU A 23 -8.41 5.58 -19.16
N SER A 24 -7.21 5.98 -18.72
CA SER A 24 -6.08 5.05 -18.56
C SER A 24 -5.37 5.23 -17.21
N PHE A 25 -4.54 4.29 -16.88
CA PHE A 25 -3.63 4.41 -15.73
C PHE A 25 -2.25 3.85 -16.06
N SER A 26 -1.27 4.35 -15.35
CA SER A 26 0.07 3.80 -15.29
C SER A 26 0.48 3.61 -13.83
N PHE A 27 1.51 2.82 -13.58
CA PHE A 27 2.01 2.65 -12.22
C PHE A 27 3.51 2.40 -12.18
N ILE A 28 4.11 2.71 -11.05
CA ILE A 28 5.48 2.34 -10.70
C ILE A 28 5.48 1.60 -9.36
N ASN A 29 6.32 0.57 -9.25
CA ASN A 29 6.52 -0.21 -8.04
C ASN A 29 7.91 0.11 -7.48
N GLN A 30 7.99 0.45 -6.22
CA GLN A 30 9.24 0.78 -5.53
C GLN A 30 9.27 0.22 -4.12
N GLU A 31 10.47 0.14 -3.55
CA GLU A 31 10.67 -0.23 -2.16
C GLU A 31 11.62 0.74 -1.46
N LEU A 32 11.35 1.00 -0.20
CA LEU A 32 12.24 1.72 0.70
C LEU A 32 12.86 0.72 1.68
N LEU A 33 14.18 0.53 1.58
CA LEU A 33 14.92 -0.30 2.53
C LEU A 33 15.11 0.44 3.85
N ILE A 34 14.82 -0.24 4.96
CA ILE A 34 15.03 0.31 6.30
C ILE A 34 16.44 -0.09 6.76
N PRO A 35 17.32 0.87 7.09
CA PRO A 35 18.68 0.54 7.49
C PRO A 35 18.73 -0.37 8.73
N VAL A 36 19.38 -1.51 8.61
CA VAL A 36 19.50 -2.52 9.69
C VAL A 36 20.20 -1.97 10.93
N SER A 37 21.17 -1.08 10.73
CA SER A 37 21.98 -0.49 11.81
C SER A 37 21.23 0.55 12.66
N PHE A 38 20.06 1.01 12.22
CA PHE A 38 19.25 1.96 12.99
C PHE A 38 18.52 1.24 14.12
N ASP A 39 18.40 1.93 15.25
CA ASP A 39 17.48 1.52 16.32
C ASP A 39 16.01 1.80 15.93
N THR A 40 15.08 1.35 16.74
CA THR A 40 13.64 1.49 16.43
C THR A 40 13.22 2.96 16.26
N PRO A 41 13.54 3.91 17.14
CA PRO A 41 13.20 5.32 16.93
C PRO A 41 13.78 5.88 15.63
N GLN A 42 15.01 5.56 15.29
CA GLN A 42 15.66 6.01 14.05
C GLN A 42 14.99 5.42 12.81
N LYS A 43 14.63 4.13 12.84
CA LYS A 43 13.89 3.48 11.75
C LYS A 43 12.55 4.15 11.50
N LEU A 44 11.78 4.40 12.56
CA LEU A 44 10.47 5.04 12.45
C LEU A 44 10.61 6.46 11.88
N LYS A 45 11.56 7.25 12.38
CA LYS A 45 11.84 8.60 11.87
C LYS A 45 12.24 8.58 10.39
N TYR A 46 13.14 7.66 10.03
CA TYR A 46 13.60 7.50 8.64
C TYR A 46 12.45 7.18 7.68
N VAL A 47 11.61 6.21 8.03
CA VAL A 47 10.46 5.83 7.22
C VAL A 47 9.47 6.99 7.10
N ARG A 48 9.13 7.65 8.22
CA ARG A 48 8.20 8.78 8.22
C ARG A 48 8.69 9.90 7.31
N LYS A 49 9.93 10.33 7.48
CA LYS A 49 10.51 11.43 6.71
C LYS A 49 10.58 11.08 5.22
N THR A 50 11.11 9.92 4.89
CA THR A 50 11.32 9.53 3.49
C THR A 50 9.99 9.32 2.77
N MET A 51 9.03 8.66 3.41
CA MET A 51 7.71 8.47 2.80
C MET A 51 6.96 9.79 2.65
N LEU A 52 7.09 10.74 3.59
CA LEU A 52 6.50 12.07 3.45
C LEU A 52 7.11 12.83 2.27
N ASP A 53 8.42 12.73 2.06
CA ASP A 53 9.09 13.31 0.89
C ASP A 53 8.54 12.70 -0.42
N ILE A 54 8.32 11.39 -0.46
CA ILE A 54 7.70 10.71 -1.61
C ILE A 54 6.27 11.20 -1.84
N PHE A 55 5.46 11.36 -0.80
CA PHE A 55 4.11 11.91 -0.91
C PHE A 55 4.12 13.31 -1.55
N ASN A 56 5.06 14.14 -1.14
CA ASN A 56 5.21 15.49 -1.67
C ASN A 56 5.73 15.50 -3.11
N GLU A 57 6.75 14.70 -3.41
CA GLU A 57 7.36 14.61 -4.74
C GLU A 57 6.35 14.18 -5.81
N TYR A 58 5.53 13.18 -5.49
CA TYR A 58 4.52 12.67 -6.42
C TYR A 58 3.16 13.35 -6.31
N ASN A 59 3.02 14.37 -5.45
CA ASN A 59 1.73 15.04 -5.21
C ASN A 59 0.61 14.05 -4.92
N ILE A 60 0.83 13.14 -3.97
CA ILE A 60 -0.14 12.12 -3.59
C ILE A 60 -1.39 12.77 -2.98
N ILE A 61 -2.56 12.44 -3.51
CA ILE A 61 -3.85 12.96 -3.03
C ILE A 61 -4.74 11.90 -2.40
N LYS A 62 -4.51 10.62 -2.72
CA LYS A 62 -5.17 9.49 -2.08
C LYS A 62 -4.14 8.43 -1.70
N ALA A 63 -4.36 7.77 -0.57
CA ALA A 63 -3.45 6.73 -0.08
C ALA A 63 -4.22 5.49 0.38
N GLY A 64 -3.70 4.32 0.05
CA GLY A 64 -4.17 3.04 0.56
C GLY A 64 -3.07 2.34 1.34
N ILE A 65 -3.39 1.78 2.50
CA ILE A 65 -2.45 1.02 3.32
C ILE A 65 -2.98 -0.39 3.53
N ARG A 66 -2.22 -1.37 3.07
CA ARG A 66 -2.45 -2.77 3.39
C ARG A 66 -1.93 -3.04 4.80
N VAL A 67 -2.83 -3.11 5.76
CA VAL A 67 -2.46 -3.36 7.17
C VAL A 67 -2.38 -4.85 7.48
N THR A 68 -1.66 -5.17 8.56
CA THR A 68 -1.50 -6.52 9.07
C THR A 68 -2.86 -7.16 9.38
N GLU A 69 -3.05 -8.41 8.95
CA GLU A 69 -4.22 -9.20 9.38
C GLU A 69 -4.18 -9.42 10.89
N PRO A 70 -5.32 -9.35 11.57
CA PRO A 70 -5.40 -9.74 12.99
C PRO A 70 -5.01 -11.22 13.15
N SER A 71 -3.88 -11.48 13.78
CA SER A 71 -3.42 -12.83 14.07
C SER A 71 -2.46 -12.83 15.25
N ALA A 72 -2.26 -14.00 15.86
CA ALA A 72 -1.30 -14.18 16.94
C ALA A 72 0.17 -14.02 16.48
N ASP A 73 0.42 -14.19 15.18
CA ASP A 73 1.76 -14.11 14.57
C ASP A 73 2.05 -12.74 13.95
N ALA A 74 1.23 -11.71 14.25
CA ALA A 74 1.44 -10.37 13.74
C ALA A 74 2.78 -9.79 14.21
N ASN A 75 3.55 -9.21 13.29
CA ASN A 75 4.84 -8.58 13.60
C ASN A 75 4.61 -7.19 14.21
N ASP A 76 5.06 -6.99 15.45
CA ASP A 76 4.87 -5.74 16.18
C ASP A 76 5.52 -4.54 15.47
N PHE A 77 6.73 -4.72 14.94
CA PHE A 77 7.42 -3.64 14.24
C PHE A 77 6.70 -3.23 12.95
N ARG A 78 6.16 -4.18 12.20
CA ARG A 78 5.31 -3.89 11.05
C ARG A 78 4.10 -3.05 11.45
N ILE A 79 3.46 -3.37 12.57
CA ILE A 79 2.33 -2.59 13.11
C ILE A 79 2.76 -1.16 13.48
N MET A 80 3.93 -0.99 14.09
CA MET A 80 4.48 0.34 14.38
C MET A 80 4.69 1.16 13.09
N LEU A 81 5.21 0.54 12.05
CA LEU A 81 5.39 1.19 10.74
C LEU A 81 4.04 1.59 10.13
N GLU A 82 3.04 0.73 10.21
CA GLU A 82 1.68 1.05 9.74
C GLU A 82 1.10 2.26 10.49
N GLY A 83 1.35 2.39 11.79
CA GLY A 83 0.95 3.54 12.60
C GLY A 83 1.65 4.83 12.18
N ILE A 84 2.97 4.79 11.97
CA ILE A 84 3.75 5.95 11.50
C ILE A 84 3.30 6.41 10.12
N ILE A 85 2.99 5.49 9.22
CA ILE A 85 2.50 5.82 7.87
C ILE A 85 1.13 6.49 7.96
N GLN A 86 0.24 6.03 8.81
CA GLN A 86 -1.05 6.70 9.02
C GLN A 86 -0.88 8.12 9.56
N GLU A 87 0.05 8.34 10.49
CA GLU A 87 0.35 9.67 11.03
C GLU A 87 0.91 10.60 9.94
N LEU A 88 1.85 10.12 9.12
CA LEU A 88 2.42 10.96 8.04
C LEU A 88 1.36 11.36 7.00
N ILE A 89 0.36 10.51 6.74
CA ILE A 89 -0.74 10.87 5.84
C ILE A 89 -1.47 12.11 6.35
N ALA A 90 -1.74 12.19 7.65
CA ALA A 90 -2.36 13.37 8.26
C ALA A 90 -1.49 14.64 8.14
N SER A 91 -0.18 14.49 8.00
CA SER A 91 0.78 15.58 7.79
C SER A 91 1.04 15.89 6.31
N SER A 92 0.43 15.15 5.40
CA SER A 92 0.61 15.28 3.95
C SER A 92 -0.55 16.05 3.31
N LYS A 93 -0.51 16.18 1.98
CA LYS A 93 -1.60 16.72 1.18
C LYS A 93 -2.65 15.68 0.78
N ALA A 94 -2.48 14.42 1.18
CA ALA A 94 -3.45 13.39 0.90
C ALA A 94 -4.74 13.64 1.68
N GLU A 95 -5.84 13.86 0.97
CA GLU A 95 -7.15 14.20 1.55
C GLU A 95 -7.95 12.96 1.91
N ILE A 96 -7.71 11.86 1.21
CA ILE A 96 -8.46 10.62 1.34
C ILE A 96 -7.49 9.46 1.56
N TYR A 97 -7.77 8.65 2.56
CA TYR A 97 -6.99 7.45 2.77
C TYR A 97 -7.85 6.24 3.16
N PHE A 98 -7.33 5.07 2.89
CA PHE A 98 -7.95 3.79 3.21
C PHE A 98 -6.94 2.87 3.90
N THR A 99 -7.34 2.25 5.00
CA THR A 99 -6.57 1.17 5.62
C THR A 99 -7.36 -0.12 5.50
N GLY A 100 -6.74 -1.15 4.96
CA GLY A 100 -7.48 -2.38 4.65
C GLY A 100 -6.74 -3.66 4.99
N VAL A 101 -7.45 -4.57 5.65
CA VAL A 101 -7.18 -6.00 5.63
C VAL A 101 -7.77 -6.60 4.35
N LYS A 102 -7.42 -7.84 4.06
CA LYS A 102 -7.85 -8.52 2.83
C LYS A 102 -9.34 -8.40 2.54
N ALA A 103 -10.18 -8.66 3.54
CA ALA A 103 -11.63 -8.61 3.38
C ALA A 103 -12.15 -7.21 3.02
N SER A 104 -11.62 -6.17 3.69
CA SER A 104 -12.04 -4.79 3.41
C SER A 104 -11.54 -4.27 2.07
N ILE A 105 -10.35 -4.69 1.63
CA ILE A 105 -9.84 -4.41 0.29
C ILE A 105 -10.76 -5.04 -0.75
N GLY A 106 -11.11 -6.32 -0.59
CA GLY A 106 -12.04 -7.02 -1.47
C GLY A 106 -13.38 -6.32 -1.56
N SER A 107 -13.94 -5.90 -0.44
CA SER A 107 -15.20 -5.15 -0.39
C SER A 107 -15.13 -3.85 -1.19
N LYS A 108 -14.05 -3.08 -1.04
CA LYS A 108 -13.87 -1.82 -1.80
C LYS A 108 -13.66 -2.01 -3.29
N LEU A 109 -13.10 -3.15 -3.68
CA LEU A 109 -12.85 -3.49 -5.09
C LEU A 109 -14.02 -4.27 -5.73
N GLY A 110 -15.06 -4.61 -4.97
CA GLY A 110 -16.14 -5.44 -5.46
C GLY A 110 -15.73 -6.90 -5.70
N ILE A 111 -14.67 -7.37 -5.04
CA ILE A 111 -14.18 -8.75 -5.14
C ILE A 111 -14.74 -9.56 -3.96
N PRO A 112 -15.44 -10.69 -4.21
CA PRO A 112 -16.04 -11.48 -3.13
C PRO A 112 -15.01 -12.04 -2.14
N ASN A 113 -15.38 -12.10 -0.86
CA ASN A 113 -14.59 -12.75 0.19
C ASN A 113 -14.96 -14.23 0.33
N ASP A 114 -14.99 -14.94 -0.78
CA ASP A 114 -15.28 -16.38 -0.92
C ASP A 114 -14.06 -17.19 -1.36
N GLY A 115 -12.86 -16.64 -1.19
CA GLY A 115 -11.60 -17.14 -1.72
C GLY A 115 -11.10 -16.37 -2.93
N THR A 116 -11.95 -15.66 -3.66
CA THR A 116 -11.57 -14.92 -4.87
C THR A 116 -10.55 -13.82 -4.58
N ILE A 117 -10.73 -13.04 -3.51
CA ILE A 117 -9.76 -12.01 -3.13
C ILE A 117 -8.37 -12.60 -2.87
N SER A 118 -8.28 -13.78 -2.24
CA SER A 118 -7.01 -14.47 -2.02
C SER A 118 -6.38 -14.91 -3.34
N GLU A 119 -7.17 -15.46 -4.27
CA GLU A 119 -6.68 -15.86 -5.60
C GLU A 119 -6.11 -14.67 -6.39
N VAL A 120 -6.76 -13.52 -6.33
CA VAL A 120 -6.26 -12.29 -6.97
C VAL A 120 -4.97 -11.82 -6.32
N MET A 121 -4.92 -11.75 -4.98
CA MET A 121 -3.69 -11.35 -4.24
C MET A 121 -2.53 -12.32 -4.46
N ASP A 122 -2.81 -13.61 -4.60
CA ASP A 122 -1.78 -14.64 -4.85
C ASP A 122 -1.34 -14.68 -6.32
N GLY A 123 -1.97 -13.90 -7.19
CA GLY A 123 -1.63 -13.80 -8.60
C GLY A 123 -2.23 -14.90 -9.48
N ASN A 124 -3.15 -15.70 -8.95
CA ASN A 124 -3.80 -16.80 -9.66
C ASN A 124 -5.00 -16.36 -10.50
N GLN A 125 -5.49 -15.14 -10.26
CA GLN A 125 -6.49 -14.48 -11.09
C GLN A 125 -6.05 -13.07 -11.45
N PRO A 126 -6.45 -12.54 -12.62
CA PRO A 126 -6.03 -11.22 -13.08
C PRO A 126 -6.68 -10.10 -12.26
N PHE A 127 -6.08 -8.91 -12.33
CA PHE A 127 -6.59 -7.71 -11.69
C PHE A 127 -6.44 -6.49 -12.62
N ASN A 128 -7.54 -5.79 -12.89
CA ASN A 128 -7.60 -4.53 -13.66
C ASN A 128 -6.81 -4.54 -14.98
N GLU A 129 -6.77 -5.68 -15.67
CA GLU A 129 -6.03 -5.84 -16.92
C GLU A 129 -4.53 -5.50 -16.81
N ILE A 130 -3.98 -5.53 -15.60
CA ILE A 130 -2.54 -5.30 -15.38
C ILE A 130 -1.77 -6.47 -16.00
N PRO A 131 -0.90 -6.21 -17.00
CA PRO A 131 -0.11 -7.26 -17.63
C PRO A 131 0.85 -7.89 -16.62
N ASP A 132 1.13 -9.18 -16.81
CA ASP A 132 2.09 -9.94 -15.99
C ASP A 132 1.78 -9.90 -14.48
N TRP A 133 0.50 -9.78 -14.12
CA TRP A 133 0.04 -9.71 -12.72
C TRP A 133 0.65 -10.80 -11.84
N LYS A 134 0.71 -12.03 -12.35
CA LYS A 134 1.28 -13.18 -11.65
C LYS A 134 2.78 -13.03 -11.36
N GLU A 135 3.51 -12.33 -12.23
CA GLU A 135 4.97 -12.15 -12.10
C GLU A 135 5.34 -11.08 -11.07
N LEU A 136 4.40 -10.21 -10.69
CA LEU A 136 4.61 -9.27 -9.59
C LEU A 136 4.75 -10.02 -8.26
N SER A 137 5.54 -9.49 -7.34
CA SER A 137 5.55 -10.03 -5.97
C SER A 137 4.21 -9.79 -5.29
N LYS A 138 3.88 -10.60 -4.30
CA LYS A 138 2.62 -10.46 -3.55
C LYS A 138 2.51 -9.08 -2.90
N GLU A 139 3.62 -8.55 -2.38
CA GLU A 139 3.67 -7.23 -1.77
C GLU A 139 3.25 -6.13 -2.74
N TYR A 140 3.72 -6.16 -3.98
CA TYR A 140 3.32 -5.19 -5.00
C TYR A 140 1.88 -5.38 -5.47
N ARG A 141 1.42 -6.63 -5.58
CA ARG A 141 0.00 -6.88 -5.86
C ARG A 141 -0.89 -6.28 -4.77
N GLU A 142 -0.52 -6.46 -3.51
CA GLU A 142 -1.25 -5.86 -2.38
C GLU A 142 -1.20 -4.32 -2.42
N CYS A 143 -0.05 -3.73 -2.76
CA CYS A 143 0.08 -2.27 -2.92
C CYS A 143 -0.86 -1.73 -4.01
N LEU A 144 -0.87 -2.35 -5.18
CA LEU A 144 -1.73 -1.94 -6.28
C LEU A 144 -3.21 -2.09 -5.91
N MET A 145 -3.60 -3.21 -5.32
CA MET A 145 -5.00 -3.44 -4.92
C MET A 145 -5.47 -2.42 -3.89
N VAL A 146 -4.65 -2.09 -2.90
CA VAL A 146 -5.05 -1.09 -1.89
C VAL A 146 -5.04 0.34 -2.45
N ALA A 147 -4.21 0.64 -3.45
CA ALA A 147 -4.27 1.92 -4.16
C ALA A 147 -5.59 2.07 -4.92
N PHE A 148 -6.01 1.04 -5.64
CA PHE A 148 -7.31 1.04 -6.34
C PHE A 148 -8.49 1.04 -5.37
N ALA A 149 -8.37 0.41 -4.21
CA ALA A 149 -9.38 0.52 -3.16
C ALA A 149 -9.53 1.96 -2.66
N ALA A 150 -8.43 2.69 -2.50
CA ALA A 150 -8.44 4.11 -2.15
C ALA A 150 -9.00 4.99 -3.28
N LEU A 151 -8.78 4.63 -4.54
CA LEU A 151 -9.36 5.31 -5.69
C LEU A 151 -10.90 5.32 -5.63
N ASN A 152 -11.49 4.21 -5.21
CA ASN A 152 -12.95 4.04 -5.15
C ASN A 152 -13.62 4.78 -3.98
N LEU A 153 -12.85 5.50 -3.16
CA LEU A 153 -13.40 6.36 -2.12
C LEU A 153 -13.71 7.75 -2.66
N ASN A 154 -14.83 8.30 -2.26
CA ASN A 154 -15.28 9.66 -2.58
C ASN A 154 -14.92 10.64 -1.48
#